data_163622b2049f4c5d9fe2e4be93c861d3
#
_entry.id   163622b2049f4c5d9fe2e4be93c861d3
#
_cell.length_a   1.000
_cell.length_b   1.000
_cell.length_c   1.000
_cell.angle_alpha   90.00
_cell.angle_beta   90.00
_cell.angle_gamma   90.00
#
_symmetry.space_group_name_H-M   'P 1'
#
loop_
_entity.id
_entity.type
_entity.pdbx_description
1 polymer ?
#
loop_
_entity_poly.entity_id
_entity_poly.type
_entity_poly.pdbx_seq_one_letter_code
_entity_poly.pdbx_strand_id
1 'polypeptide(L)'
;HLDHAGGAGYLAERYPNATVRIPDRGVRHLVDPAALVAGTKAAVRDQWRHYADPRPVPDDRIAGLSDGDRVDLGDRELVVHEAPGHAPHHAVFHDPGTDVVFTADAAGIYVPAIDTVRQTTPPPQFDLDQCLRDIEQIAALEPELLCFAHFGPRAYDPSILGTAKRTYVEWVEAVRSAREALPSDEAVVEHFETASADHDFWNAERRRADASLNTRGVLQFLDDRADEAE
;
A
#
# COMPACT_ATOMS: atom_id res chain seq x y z
N HIS A 1 -5.91 -1.41 -3.62
CA HIS A 1 -6.77 -0.83 -2.59
C HIS A 1 -7.66 0.27 -3.19
N LEU A 2 -8.77 0.63 -2.48
CA LEU A 2 -9.78 1.56 -3.03
C LEU A 2 -9.28 3.00 -3.21
N ASP A 3 -8.37 3.45 -2.39
CA ASP A 3 -7.73 4.77 -2.48
C ASP A 3 -6.83 4.92 -3.71
N HIS A 4 -6.41 3.81 -4.33
CA HIS A 4 -5.66 3.81 -5.60
C HIS A 4 -6.54 3.44 -6.79
N ALA A 5 -7.27 2.32 -6.73
CA ALA A 5 -7.99 1.75 -7.86
C ALA A 5 -9.50 2.02 -7.86
N GLY A 6 -10.07 2.62 -6.81
CA GLY A 6 -11.51 2.84 -6.68
C GLY A 6 -12.14 3.70 -7.78
N GLY A 7 -11.34 4.51 -8.46
CA GLY A 7 -11.77 5.30 -9.62
C GLY A 7 -11.78 4.56 -10.96
N ALA A 8 -11.27 3.33 -11.04
CA ALA A 8 -11.06 2.63 -12.31
C ALA A 8 -12.34 2.44 -13.12
N GLY A 9 -13.46 2.09 -12.48
CA GLY A 9 -14.75 1.95 -13.16
C GLY A 9 -15.27 3.25 -13.77
N TYR A 10 -15.08 4.38 -13.08
CA TYR A 10 -15.42 5.72 -13.61
C TYR A 10 -14.57 6.08 -14.83
N LEU A 11 -13.28 5.72 -14.81
CA LEU A 11 -12.38 5.91 -15.94
C LEU A 11 -12.76 5.00 -17.11
N ALA A 12 -13.11 3.75 -16.86
CA ALA A 12 -13.57 2.81 -17.88
C ALA A 12 -14.84 3.30 -18.60
N GLU A 13 -15.78 3.90 -17.86
CA GLU A 13 -16.96 4.54 -18.47
C GLU A 13 -16.60 5.78 -19.29
N ARG A 14 -15.67 6.62 -18.79
CA ARG A 14 -15.28 7.86 -19.44
C ARG A 14 -14.46 7.64 -20.71
N TYR A 15 -13.67 6.55 -20.73
CA TYR A 15 -12.75 6.17 -21.81
C TYR A 15 -13.10 4.80 -22.37
N PRO A 16 -14.12 4.69 -23.24
CA PRO A 16 -14.69 3.42 -23.66
C PRO A 16 -13.73 2.51 -24.44
N ASN A 17 -12.61 3.02 -24.93
CA ASN A 17 -11.59 2.26 -25.64
C ASN A 17 -10.36 1.89 -24.76
N ALA A 18 -10.32 2.36 -23.51
CA ALA A 18 -9.22 2.02 -22.62
C ALA A 18 -9.40 0.64 -21.99
N THR A 19 -8.32 -0.08 -21.77
CA THR A 19 -8.28 -1.32 -21.00
C THR A 19 -7.65 -1.04 -19.64
N VAL A 20 -8.30 -1.47 -18.57
CA VAL A 20 -7.74 -1.43 -17.23
C VAL A 20 -6.76 -2.60 -17.09
N ARG A 21 -5.53 -2.29 -16.69
CA ARG A 21 -4.49 -3.27 -16.40
C ARG A 21 -4.23 -3.31 -14.89
N ILE A 22 -4.26 -4.49 -14.30
CA ILE A 22 -4.10 -4.68 -12.86
C ILE A 22 -3.51 -6.07 -12.59
N PRO A 23 -2.74 -6.31 -11.51
CA PRO A 23 -2.33 -7.65 -11.15
C PRO A 23 -3.51 -8.64 -11.14
N ASP A 24 -3.29 -9.85 -11.63
CA ASP A 24 -4.33 -10.89 -11.80
C ASP A 24 -5.20 -11.06 -10.56
N ARG A 25 -4.59 -11.06 -9.38
CA ARG A 25 -5.29 -11.19 -8.09
C ARG A 25 -6.24 -10.02 -7.79
N GLY A 26 -6.01 -8.86 -8.41
CA GLY A 26 -6.82 -7.66 -8.27
C GLY A 26 -8.04 -7.61 -9.19
N VAL A 27 -8.06 -8.35 -10.29
CA VAL A 27 -9.11 -8.32 -11.33
C VAL A 27 -10.51 -8.48 -10.72
N ARG A 28 -10.70 -9.52 -9.90
CA ARG A 28 -11.99 -9.81 -9.25
C ARG A 28 -12.53 -8.64 -8.43
N HIS A 29 -11.64 -7.84 -7.83
CA HIS A 29 -12.02 -6.71 -6.97
C HIS A 29 -12.48 -5.49 -7.75
N LEU A 30 -12.10 -5.37 -9.03
CA LEU A 30 -12.61 -4.30 -9.89
C LEU A 30 -13.83 -4.73 -10.70
N VAL A 31 -13.96 -6.02 -11.02
CA VAL A 31 -15.16 -6.58 -11.68
C VAL A 31 -16.35 -6.62 -10.73
N ASP A 32 -16.14 -7.09 -9.50
CA ASP A 32 -17.12 -7.05 -8.42
C ASP A 32 -16.47 -6.44 -7.15
N PRO A 33 -16.66 -5.15 -6.92
CA PRO A 33 -16.03 -4.48 -5.79
C PRO A 33 -16.72 -4.71 -4.44
N ALA A 34 -17.81 -5.49 -4.36
CA ALA A 34 -18.60 -5.62 -3.13
C ALA A 34 -17.77 -6.12 -1.94
N ALA A 35 -16.97 -7.18 -2.14
CA ALA A 35 -16.11 -7.73 -1.09
C ALA A 35 -15.00 -6.74 -0.69
N LEU A 36 -14.39 -6.05 -1.66
CA LEU A 36 -13.37 -5.03 -1.40
C LEU A 36 -13.95 -3.85 -0.60
N VAL A 37 -15.16 -3.38 -0.96
CA VAL A 37 -15.87 -2.33 -0.23
C VAL A 37 -16.14 -2.76 1.22
N ALA A 38 -16.62 -3.97 1.42
CA ALA A 38 -16.90 -4.49 2.77
C ALA A 38 -15.61 -4.56 3.61
N GLY A 39 -14.52 -5.09 3.05
CA GLY A 39 -13.22 -5.16 3.71
C GLY A 39 -12.65 -3.78 4.04
N THR A 40 -12.71 -2.84 3.07
CA THR A 40 -12.24 -1.47 3.30
C THR A 40 -13.06 -0.79 4.41
N LYS A 41 -14.38 -0.89 4.41
CA LYS A 41 -15.24 -0.34 5.49
C LYS A 41 -14.85 -0.88 6.86
N ALA A 42 -14.58 -2.16 6.95
CA ALA A 42 -14.16 -2.79 8.21
C ALA A 42 -12.78 -2.26 8.68
N ALA A 43 -11.84 -2.06 7.76
CA ALA A 43 -10.50 -1.57 8.06
C ALA A 43 -10.48 -0.07 8.41
N VAL A 44 -11.07 0.78 7.56
CA VAL A 44 -10.99 2.25 7.71
C VAL A 44 -12.06 2.85 8.63
N ARG A 45 -13.10 2.07 8.98
CA ARG A 45 -14.17 2.47 9.92
C ARG A 45 -14.80 3.83 9.57
N ASP A 46 -14.77 4.81 10.49
CA ASP A 46 -15.36 6.14 10.31
C ASP A 46 -14.72 6.94 9.17
N GLN A 47 -13.51 6.56 8.73
CA GLN A 47 -12.85 7.20 7.59
C GLN A 47 -13.52 6.83 6.25
N TRP A 48 -14.40 5.82 6.22
CA TRP A 48 -15.18 5.49 5.02
C TRP A 48 -15.93 6.69 4.43
N ARG A 49 -16.30 7.66 5.25
CA ARG A 49 -16.96 8.91 4.79
C ARG A 49 -16.17 9.71 3.76
N HIS A 50 -14.86 9.44 3.63
CA HIS A 50 -13.97 10.09 2.66
C HIS A 50 -13.85 9.30 1.36
N TYR A 51 -14.46 8.11 1.28
CA TYR A 51 -14.45 7.26 0.09
C TYR A 51 -15.73 7.45 -0.71
N ALA A 52 -15.63 7.26 -2.04
CA ALA A 52 -16.78 7.10 -2.89
C ALA A 52 -16.99 5.60 -3.17
N ASP A 53 -18.23 5.20 -3.44
CA ASP A 53 -18.50 3.83 -3.87
C ASP A 53 -17.86 3.60 -5.25
N PRO A 54 -17.03 2.56 -5.42
CA PRO A 54 -16.40 2.25 -6.70
C PRO A 54 -17.46 1.73 -7.68
N ARG A 55 -17.23 1.95 -8.98
CA ARG A 55 -18.01 1.32 -10.06
C ARG A 55 -17.27 0.08 -10.55
N PRO A 56 -18.00 -1.00 -10.90
CA PRO A 56 -17.42 -2.16 -11.55
C PRO A 56 -16.74 -1.79 -12.87
N VAL A 57 -15.64 -2.47 -13.17
CA VAL A 57 -15.04 -2.46 -14.51
C VAL A 57 -15.60 -3.66 -15.27
N PRO A 58 -16.14 -3.48 -16.49
CA PRO A 58 -16.63 -4.59 -17.31
C PRO A 58 -15.52 -5.63 -17.58
N ASP A 59 -15.88 -6.92 -17.57
CA ASP A 59 -14.93 -8.03 -17.76
C ASP A 59 -14.13 -7.94 -19.07
N ASP A 60 -14.77 -7.45 -20.14
CA ASP A 60 -14.14 -7.26 -21.46
C ASP A 60 -13.22 -6.03 -21.52
N ARG A 61 -13.14 -5.27 -20.42
CA ARG A 61 -12.37 -4.02 -20.33
C ARG A 61 -11.26 -4.07 -19.28
N ILE A 62 -11.01 -5.24 -18.70
CA ILE A 62 -9.97 -5.47 -17.72
C ILE A 62 -9.10 -6.64 -18.14
N ALA A 63 -7.80 -6.53 -17.92
CA ALA A 63 -6.86 -7.60 -18.15
C ALA A 63 -5.85 -7.68 -17.01
N GLY A 64 -5.60 -8.91 -16.57
CA GLY A 64 -4.64 -9.20 -15.53
C GLY A 64 -3.20 -9.00 -15.98
N LEU A 65 -2.34 -8.80 -15.00
CA LEU A 65 -0.88 -8.68 -15.15
C LEU A 65 -0.20 -9.64 -14.18
N SER A 66 0.87 -10.25 -14.65
CA SER A 66 1.79 -11.06 -13.86
C SER A 66 3.16 -10.39 -13.75
N ASP A 67 4.01 -10.89 -12.86
CA ASP A 67 5.38 -10.42 -12.72
C ASP A 67 6.16 -10.53 -14.04
N GLY A 68 6.90 -9.46 -14.38
CA GLY A 68 7.66 -9.37 -15.63
C GLY A 68 6.85 -8.99 -16.87
N ASP A 69 5.53 -8.88 -16.79
CA ASP A 69 4.71 -8.42 -17.92
C ASP A 69 5.10 -6.99 -18.32
N ARG A 70 4.89 -6.70 -19.62
CA ARG A 70 5.14 -5.39 -20.20
C ARG A 70 3.84 -4.77 -20.70
N VAL A 71 3.59 -3.55 -20.29
CA VAL A 71 2.45 -2.76 -20.74
C VAL A 71 2.94 -1.74 -21.75
N ASP A 72 2.59 -1.96 -23.02
CA ASP A 72 2.90 -1.04 -24.12
C ASP A 72 2.01 0.21 -24.05
N LEU A 73 2.64 1.38 -24.00
CA LEU A 73 2.01 2.69 -24.01
C LEU A 73 2.27 3.46 -25.31
N GLY A 74 2.82 2.79 -26.33
CA GLY A 74 3.11 3.34 -27.66
C GLY A 74 4.56 3.80 -27.80
N ASP A 75 4.93 4.90 -27.17
CA ASP A 75 6.30 5.44 -27.19
C ASP A 75 7.17 4.97 -26.00
N ARG A 76 6.58 4.25 -25.08
CA ARG A 76 7.23 3.66 -23.90
C ARG A 76 6.52 2.40 -23.45
N GLU A 77 7.15 1.69 -22.54
CA GLU A 77 6.56 0.51 -21.89
C GLU A 77 6.73 0.60 -20.36
N LEU A 78 5.85 -0.07 -19.65
CA LEU A 78 5.99 -0.30 -18.21
C LEU A 78 6.26 -1.78 -17.96
N VAL A 79 7.27 -2.08 -17.17
CA VAL A 79 7.54 -3.43 -16.67
C VAL A 79 6.85 -3.59 -15.31
N VAL A 80 6.13 -4.70 -15.16
CA VAL A 80 5.39 -5.03 -13.94
C VAL A 80 6.29 -5.82 -12.99
N HIS A 81 6.32 -5.44 -11.73
CA HIS A 81 6.97 -6.19 -10.66
C HIS A 81 5.95 -6.45 -9.57
N GLU A 82 5.64 -7.72 -9.28
CA GLU A 82 4.81 -8.06 -8.13
C GLU A 82 5.51 -7.64 -6.83
N ALA A 83 4.75 -7.01 -5.94
CA ALA A 83 5.23 -6.51 -4.65
C ALA A 83 4.18 -6.79 -3.56
N PRO A 84 3.93 -8.06 -3.21
CA PRO A 84 2.74 -8.45 -2.44
C PRO A 84 2.85 -8.21 -0.92
N GLY A 85 3.91 -7.59 -0.42
CA GLY A 85 4.11 -7.41 1.03
C GLY A 85 3.10 -6.46 1.67
N HIS A 86 2.74 -5.36 1.00
CA HIS A 86 1.69 -4.45 1.46
C HIS A 86 0.29 -5.07 1.30
N ALA A 87 0.05 -5.74 0.19
CA ALA A 87 -1.17 -6.48 -0.10
C ALA A 87 -0.91 -7.50 -1.22
N PRO A 88 -1.54 -8.70 -1.21
CA PRO A 88 -1.26 -9.79 -2.15
C PRO A 88 -1.47 -9.45 -3.64
N HIS A 89 -2.22 -8.41 -3.94
CA HIS A 89 -2.52 -7.94 -5.30
C HIS A 89 -1.76 -6.66 -5.66
N HIS A 90 -0.71 -6.35 -4.91
CA HIS A 90 0.08 -5.14 -5.12
C HIS A 90 1.18 -5.35 -6.16
N ALA A 91 1.45 -4.33 -6.97
CA ALA A 91 2.52 -4.30 -7.94
C ALA A 91 3.17 -2.93 -8.03
N VAL A 92 4.41 -2.94 -8.46
CA VAL A 92 5.25 -1.78 -8.80
C VAL A 92 5.38 -1.74 -10.32
N PHE A 93 5.40 -0.56 -10.91
CA PHE A 93 5.60 -0.37 -12.33
C PHE A 93 6.90 0.40 -12.59
N HIS A 94 7.75 -0.16 -13.43
CA HIS A 94 9.01 0.46 -13.85
C HIS A 94 8.92 0.91 -15.31
N ASP A 95 9.21 2.16 -15.57
CA ASP A 95 9.45 2.71 -16.90
C ASP A 95 10.98 2.74 -17.16
N PRO A 96 11.55 1.75 -17.85
CA PRO A 96 12.98 1.70 -18.10
C PRO A 96 13.46 2.75 -19.11
N GLY A 97 12.54 3.37 -19.85
CA GLY A 97 12.88 4.44 -20.81
C GLY A 97 13.18 5.79 -20.15
N THR A 98 12.67 5.98 -18.93
CA THR A 98 12.87 7.20 -18.14
C THR A 98 13.42 6.92 -16.74
N ASP A 99 13.75 5.68 -16.44
CA ASP A 99 14.23 5.19 -15.13
C ASP A 99 13.34 5.63 -13.94
N VAL A 100 12.01 5.60 -14.18
CA VAL A 100 10.99 5.95 -13.18
C VAL A 100 10.36 4.69 -12.64
N VAL A 101 10.27 4.59 -11.31
CA VAL A 101 9.54 3.52 -10.63
C VAL A 101 8.32 4.09 -9.91
N PHE A 102 7.14 3.59 -10.25
CA PHE A 102 5.89 3.85 -9.56
C PHE A 102 5.73 2.80 -8.46
N THR A 103 6.04 3.19 -7.23
CA THR A 103 6.14 2.27 -6.10
C THR A 103 4.80 1.87 -5.51
N ALA A 104 3.73 2.62 -5.83
CA ALA A 104 2.50 2.58 -5.06
C ALA A 104 2.82 2.58 -3.54
N ASP A 105 2.32 1.63 -2.75
CA ASP A 105 2.57 1.56 -1.30
C ASP A 105 3.68 0.56 -0.91
N ALA A 106 4.33 -0.11 -1.88
CA ALA A 106 5.38 -1.11 -1.59
C ALA A 106 6.56 -0.53 -0.80
N ALA A 107 6.89 0.74 -1.05
CA ALA A 107 7.96 1.45 -0.34
C ALA A 107 7.43 2.36 0.79
N GLY A 108 6.14 2.28 1.14
CA GLY A 108 5.51 3.13 2.15
C GLY A 108 5.00 4.46 1.60
N ILE A 109 4.68 5.37 2.52
CA ILE A 109 4.13 6.70 2.23
C ILE A 109 5.24 7.75 2.35
N TYR A 110 5.59 8.39 1.24
CA TYR A 110 6.54 9.51 1.26
C TYR A 110 5.89 10.76 1.85
N VAL A 111 6.58 11.44 2.75
CA VAL A 111 6.12 12.68 3.38
C VAL A 111 7.09 13.81 3.04
N PRO A 112 6.79 14.65 2.02
CA PRO A 112 7.69 15.69 1.54
C PRO A 112 8.08 16.73 2.60
N ALA A 113 7.17 17.04 3.54
CA ALA A 113 7.40 18.03 4.58
C ALA A 113 8.60 17.73 5.50
N ILE A 114 8.96 16.46 5.63
CA ILE A 114 10.06 15.98 6.48
C ILE A 114 11.05 15.10 5.70
N ASP A 115 10.92 15.03 4.38
CA ASP A 115 11.72 14.21 3.44
C ASP A 115 11.98 12.78 3.97
N THR A 116 10.91 12.09 4.33
CA THR A 116 11.00 10.73 4.87
C THR A 116 9.87 9.84 4.37
N VAL A 117 10.01 8.53 4.61
CA VAL A 117 8.97 7.53 4.33
C VAL A 117 8.40 7.03 5.65
N ARG A 118 7.09 6.93 5.71
CA ARG A 118 6.35 6.26 6.77
C ARG A 118 5.87 4.89 6.30
N GLN A 119 5.73 3.97 7.24
CA GLN A 119 5.15 2.66 7.00
C GLN A 119 3.65 2.79 6.63
N THR A 120 3.17 1.81 5.88
CA THR A 120 1.75 1.56 5.66
C THR A 120 1.51 0.05 5.75
N THR A 121 0.85 -0.37 6.82
CA THR A 121 0.71 -1.77 7.22
C THR A 121 -0.77 -2.11 7.46
N PRO A 122 -1.63 -2.02 6.42
CA PRO A 122 -3.06 -2.24 6.59
C PRO A 122 -3.41 -3.71 6.81
N PRO A 123 -4.43 -4.03 7.64
CA PRO A 123 -4.96 -5.39 7.70
C PRO A 123 -5.71 -5.73 6.39
N PRO A 124 -5.94 -7.01 6.06
CA PRO A 124 -5.58 -8.16 6.88
C PRO A 124 -4.31 -8.88 6.41
N GLN A 125 -3.63 -8.46 5.36
CA GLN A 125 -2.64 -9.29 4.66
C GLN A 125 -1.27 -8.60 4.51
N PHE A 126 -0.94 -7.65 5.38
CA PHE A 126 0.41 -7.10 5.47
C PHE A 126 1.41 -8.20 5.88
N ASP A 127 2.56 -8.26 5.20
CA ASP A 127 3.67 -9.16 5.50
C ASP A 127 4.98 -8.38 5.53
N LEU A 128 5.62 -8.30 6.72
CA LEU A 128 6.85 -7.54 6.89
C LEU A 128 8.00 -8.10 6.04
N ASP A 129 8.22 -9.42 6.08
CA ASP A 129 9.35 -10.04 5.40
C ASP A 129 9.23 -9.85 3.90
N GLN A 130 8.01 -9.91 3.36
CA GLN A 130 7.74 -9.63 1.96
C GLN A 130 7.91 -8.14 1.63
N CYS A 131 7.42 -7.23 2.46
CA CYS A 131 7.65 -5.78 2.27
C CYS A 131 9.15 -5.45 2.20
N LEU A 132 9.97 -6.06 3.02
CA LEU A 132 11.41 -5.84 2.98
C LEU A 132 12.03 -6.34 1.67
N ARG A 133 11.59 -7.50 1.16
CA ARG A 133 12.01 -8.01 -0.16
C ARG A 133 11.53 -7.11 -1.31
N ASP A 134 10.29 -6.62 -1.24
CA ASP A 134 9.72 -5.72 -2.25
C ASP A 134 10.52 -4.39 -2.32
N ILE A 135 10.89 -3.84 -1.17
CA ILE A 135 11.75 -2.64 -1.12
C ILE A 135 13.16 -2.93 -1.69
N GLU A 136 13.73 -4.13 -1.44
CA GLU A 136 15.00 -4.55 -2.03
C GLU A 136 14.91 -4.70 -3.55
N GLN A 137 13.81 -5.27 -4.04
CA GLN A 137 13.52 -5.35 -5.48
C GLN A 137 13.47 -3.97 -6.13
N ILE A 138 12.77 -3.01 -5.51
CA ILE A 138 12.72 -1.62 -5.99
C ILE A 138 14.13 -0.99 -5.99
N ALA A 139 14.91 -1.20 -4.93
CA ALA A 139 16.28 -0.69 -4.85
C ALA A 139 17.21 -1.27 -5.93
N ALA A 140 17.02 -2.54 -6.29
CA ALA A 140 17.82 -3.21 -7.33
C ALA A 140 17.55 -2.69 -8.75
N LEU A 141 16.47 -1.95 -8.97
CA LEU A 141 16.18 -1.27 -10.23
C LEU A 141 17.02 -0.01 -10.42
N GLU A 142 17.61 0.52 -9.34
CA GLU A 142 18.43 1.76 -9.31
C GLU A 142 17.79 2.93 -10.10
N PRO A 143 16.50 3.26 -9.86
CA PRO A 143 15.79 4.25 -10.66
C PRO A 143 16.35 5.66 -10.47
N GLU A 144 16.12 6.56 -11.41
CA GLU A 144 16.38 8.00 -11.21
C GLU A 144 15.30 8.66 -10.32
N LEU A 145 14.04 8.16 -10.41
CA LEU A 145 12.90 8.75 -9.73
C LEU A 145 11.98 7.68 -9.15
N LEU A 146 11.58 7.87 -7.89
CA LEU A 146 10.51 7.12 -7.24
C LEU A 146 9.22 7.95 -7.28
N CYS A 147 8.15 7.39 -7.82
CA CYS A 147 6.80 7.96 -7.79
C CYS A 147 5.97 7.20 -6.75
N PHE A 148 5.90 7.74 -5.54
CA PHE A 148 5.05 7.21 -4.48
C PHE A 148 3.57 7.49 -4.80
N ALA A 149 2.68 6.60 -4.39
CA ALA A 149 1.25 6.79 -4.61
C ALA A 149 0.71 7.98 -3.83
N HIS A 150 1.26 8.25 -2.66
CA HIS A 150 0.89 9.38 -1.82
C HIS A 150 1.97 10.46 -1.83
N PHE A 151 1.55 11.70 -2.07
CA PHE A 151 2.30 12.95 -1.96
C PHE A 151 3.43 13.17 -2.99
N GLY A 152 3.56 12.30 -3.98
CA GLY A 152 4.29 12.60 -5.20
C GLY A 152 5.69 12.00 -5.33
N PRO A 153 6.45 12.50 -6.33
CA PRO A 153 7.74 11.94 -6.68
C PRO A 153 8.86 12.44 -5.77
N ARG A 154 9.91 11.63 -5.69
CA ARG A 154 11.19 11.98 -5.09
C ARG A 154 12.34 11.42 -5.93
N ALA A 155 13.36 12.22 -6.19
CA ALA A 155 14.60 11.72 -6.78
C ALA A 155 15.16 10.55 -5.94
N TYR A 156 15.58 9.49 -6.61
CA TYR A 156 16.09 8.31 -5.93
C TYR A 156 17.42 8.60 -5.22
N ASP A 157 17.49 8.08 -4.05
CA ASP A 157 18.69 8.00 -3.21
C ASP A 157 18.54 6.72 -2.39
N PRO A 158 19.55 5.83 -2.36
CA PRO A 158 19.46 4.57 -1.62
C PRO A 158 19.07 4.73 -0.16
N SER A 159 19.37 5.87 0.47
CA SER A 159 19.04 6.14 1.87
C SER A 159 17.54 6.21 2.13
N ILE A 160 16.71 6.61 1.14
CA ILE A 160 15.25 6.70 1.34
C ILE A 160 14.63 5.32 1.48
N LEU A 161 15.04 4.36 0.65
CA LEU A 161 14.57 2.97 0.76
C LEU A 161 15.17 2.28 2.00
N GLY A 162 16.42 2.60 2.37
CA GLY A 162 16.99 2.19 3.66
C GLY A 162 16.21 2.74 4.85
N THR A 163 15.70 3.97 4.76
CA THR A 163 14.80 4.55 5.77
C THR A 163 13.47 3.83 5.79
N ALA A 164 12.85 3.57 4.63
CA ALA A 164 11.62 2.80 4.55
C ALA A 164 11.75 1.45 5.26
N LYS A 165 12.79 0.66 4.95
CA LYS A 165 13.05 -0.64 5.61
C LYS A 165 13.14 -0.52 7.14
N ARG A 166 13.92 0.46 7.64
CA ARG A 166 14.05 0.67 9.09
C ARG A 166 12.71 1.04 9.72
N THR A 167 11.95 1.93 9.09
CA THR A 167 10.65 2.38 9.60
C THR A 167 9.66 1.21 9.74
N TYR A 168 9.63 0.29 8.76
CA TYR A 168 8.78 -0.91 8.85
C TYR A 168 9.21 -1.84 9.99
N VAL A 169 10.51 -2.12 10.12
CA VAL A 169 11.03 -3.00 11.18
C VAL A 169 10.79 -2.39 12.57
N GLU A 170 11.12 -1.11 12.74
CA GLU A 170 10.94 -0.39 14.01
C GLU A 170 9.47 -0.33 14.41
N TRP A 171 8.57 -0.13 13.43
CA TRP A 171 7.13 -0.10 13.67
C TRP A 171 6.60 -1.45 14.15
N VAL A 172 6.93 -2.53 13.46
CA VAL A 172 6.49 -3.89 13.84
C VAL A 172 7.04 -4.25 15.22
N GLU A 173 8.29 -3.91 15.53
CA GLU A 173 8.89 -4.17 16.83
C GLU A 173 8.25 -3.35 17.94
N ALA A 174 7.90 -2.09 17.67
CA ALA A 174 7.18 -1.26 18.63
C ALA A 174 5.79 -1.82 18.97
N VAL A 175 5.04 -2.28 17.95
CA VAL A 175 3.73 -2.89 18.16
C VAL A 175 3.85 -4.22 18.92
N ARG A 176 4.83 -5.06 18.58
CA ARG A 176 5.12 -6.33 19.29
C ARG A 176 5.40 -6.06 20.76
N SER A 177 6.32 -5.16 21.06
CA SER A 177 6.69 -4.81 22.43
C SER A 177 5.50 -4.25 23.22
N ALA A 178 4.66 -3.43 22.59
CA ALA A 178 3.45 -2.91 23.23
C ALA A 178 2.43 -4.04 23.52
N ARG A 179 2.29 -5.00 22.59
CA ARG A 179 1.41 -6.15 22.78
C ARG A 179 1.81 -7.03 23.98
N GLU A 180 3.12 -7.19 24.20
CA GLU A 180 3.64 -7.92 25.37
C GLU A 180 3.41 -7.18 26.70
N ALA A 181 3.35 -5.84 26.65
CA ALA A 181 3.25 -4.99 27.84
C ALA A 181 1.82 -4.61 28.22
N LEU A 182 0.88 -4.61 27.27
CA LEU A 182 -0.48 -4.12 27.46
C LEU A 182 -1.51 -5.26 27.54
N PRO A 183 -2.67 -5.02 28.19
CA PRO A 183 -3.60 -6.09 28.55
C PRO A 183 -4.43 -6.65 27.37
N SER A 184 -4.50 -5.94 26.23
CA SER A 184 -5.26 -6.37 25.06
C SER A 184 -4.81 -5.64 23.78
N ASP A 185 -5.18 -6.17 22.62
CA ASP A 185 -4.91 -5.56 21.31
C ASP A 185 -5.60 -4.19 21.17
N GLU A 186 -6.79 -4.01 21.77
CA GLU A 186 -7.46 -2.70 21.81
C GLU A 186 -6.64 -1.68 22.59
N ALA A 187 -6.02 -2.08 23.72
CA ALA A 187 -5.14 -1.21 24.49
C ALA A 187 -3.86 -0.84 23.71
N VAL A 188 -3.34 -1.76 22.88
CA VAL A 188 -2.21 -1.47 21.97
C VAL A 188 -2.62 -0.45 20.92
N VAL A 189 -3.77 -0.59 20.30
CA VAL A 189 -4.29 0.37 19.31
C VAL A 189 -4.47 1.75 19.94
N GLU A 190 -5.12 1.85 21.11
CA GLU A 190 -5.32 3.11 21.83
C GLU A 190 -4.01 3.77 22.23
N HIS A 191 -3.01 2.99 22.62
CA HIS A 191 -1.65 3.48 22.91
C HIS A 191 -1.06 4.23 21.71
N PHE A 192 -1.07 3.62 20.51
CA PHE A 192 -0.50 4.25 19.32
C PHE A 192 -1.36 5.39 18.77
N GLU A 193 -2.70 5.32 18.86
CA GLU A 193 -3.58 6.42 18.54
C GLU A 193 -3.26 7.67 19.38
N THR A 194 -2.96 7.49 20.67
CA THR A 194 -2.62 8.56 21.59
C THR A 194 -1.21 9.08 21.34
N ALA A 195 -0.23 8.19 21.15
CA ALA A 195 1.16 8.54 20.91
C ALA A 195 1.38 9.21 19.54
N SER A 196 0.48 9.01 18.57
CA SER A 196 0.58 9.59 17.22
C SER A 196 0.36 11.09 17.17
N ALA A 197 0.24 11.75 18.31
CA ALA A 197 -0.25 13.12 18.42
C ALA A 197 0.71 14.23 17.93
N ASP A 198 1.98 13.96 17.63
CA ASP A 198 3.04 14.98 17.69
C ASP A 198 3.71 15.39 16.35
N HIS A 199 3.00 15.37 15.21
CA HIS A 199 3.52 15.99 13.99
C HIS A 199 2.48 16.85 13.27
N ASP A 200 2.94 17.94 12.63
CA ASP A 200 2.07 19.00 12.08
C ASP A 200 1.58 18.75 10.63
N PHE A 201 2.05 17.71 9.92
CA PHE A 201 1.67 17.50 8.52
C PHE A 201 0.33 16.80 8.30
N TRP A 202 -0.27 16.18 9.33
CA TRP A 202 -1.64 15.66 9.32
C TRP A 202 -2.45 16.20 10.49
N ASN A 203 -3.76 16.37 10.31
CA ASN A 203 -4.63 16.71 11.42
C ASN A 203 -4.76 15.54 12.42
N ALA A 204 -5.20 15.82 13.64
CA ALA A 204 -5.27 14.83 14.72
C ALA A 204 -6.14 13.62 14.39
N GLU A 205 -7.24 13.83 13.65
CA GLU A 205 -8.12 12.74 13.23
C GLU A 205 -7.41 11.78 12.26
N ARG A 206 -6.74 12.32 11.23
CA ARG A 206 -5.99 11.52 10.27
C ARG A 206 -4.86 10.74 10.96
N ARG A 207 -4.13 11.37 11.88
CA ARG A 207 -3.06 10.70 12.63
C ARG A 207 -3.57 9.50 13.42
N ARG A 208 -4.68 9.66 14.15
CA ARG A 208 -5.29 8.55 14.91
C ARG A 208 -5.77 7.43 14.01
N ALA A 209 -6.46 7.76 12.91
CA ALA A 209 -6.95 6.78 11.97
C ALA A 209 -5.81 5.98 11.32
N ASP A 210 -4.72 6.65 10.95
CA ASP A 210 -3.52 6.03 10.39
C ASP A 210 -2.84 5.10 11.42
N ALA A 211 -2.66 5.58 12.65
CA ALA A 211 -2.09 4.77 13.73
C ALA A 211 -2.94 3.53 14.02
N SER A 212 -4.27 3.71 14.10
CA SER A 212 -5.22 2.61 14.31
C SER A 212 -5.14 1.54 13.22
N LEU A 213 -5.18 1.98 11.95
CA LEU A 213 -5.11 1.10 10.78
C LEU A 213 -3.81 0.30 10.77
N ASN A 214 -2.68 0.99 10.89
CA ASN A 214 -1.35 0.39 10.82
C ASN A 214 -1.06 -0.54 12.00
N THR A 215 -1.50 -0.19 13.22
CA THR A 215 -1.37 -1.07 14.40
C THR A 215 -2.13 -2.36 14.21
N ARG A 216 -3.39 -2.30 13.74
CA ARG A 216 -4.23 -3.49 13.52
C ARG A 216 -3.65 -4.42 12.47
N GLY A 217 -3.04 -3.88 11.41
CA GLY A 217 -2.39 -4.72 10.41
C GLY A 217 -1.18 -5.46 10.95
N VAL A 218 -0.37 -4.81 11.81
CA VAL A 218 0.75 -5.51 12.48
C VAL A 218 0.26 -6.55 13.48
N LEU A 219 -0.78 -6.25 14.26
CA LEU A 219 -1.36 -7.24 15.19
C LEU A 219 -1.82 -8.50 14.44
N GLN A 220 -2.52 -8.33 13.31
CA GLN A 220 -2.92 -9.46 12.46
C GLN A 220 -1.71 -10.22 11.91
N PHE A 221 -0.69 -9.53 11.41
CA PHE A 221 0.56 -10.15 10.96
C PHE A 221 1.22 -11.00 12.06
N LEU A 222 1.23 -10.51 13.30
CA LEU A 222 1.79 -11.25 14.43
C LEU A 222 0.98 -12.51 14.77
N ASP A 223 -0.36 -12.46 14.63
CA ASP A 223 -1.24 -13.63 14.80
C ASP A 223 -0.98 -14.67 13.70
N ASP A 224 -0.97 -14.25 12.43
CA ASP A 224 -0.73 -15.15 11.30
C ASP A 224 0.62 -15.87 11.42
N ARG A 225 1.67 -15.18 11.92
CA ARG A 225 3.00 -15.77 12.16
C ARG A 225 3.02 -16.75 13.35
N ALA A 226 2.18 -16.53 14.35
CA ALA A 226 2.06 -17.48 15.48
C ALA A 226 1.39 -18.77 15.04
N ASP A 227 0.32 -18.66 14.22
CA ASP A 227 -0.41 -19.82 13.69
C ASP A 227 0.46 -20.67 12.74
N GLU A 228 1.38 -20.03 11.96
CA GLU A 228 2.33 -20.76 11.10
C GLU A 228 3.43 -21.52 11.87
N ALA A 229 3.68 -21.15 13.12
CA ALA A 229 4.72 -21.75 13.96
C ALA A 229 4.24 -22.95 14.80
N GLU A 230 2.92 -23.18 14.86
CA GLU A 230 2.28 -24.33 15.55
C GLU A 230 2.08 -25.52 14.59
#